data_66596f2dbb024505a26c7c0cfd6e6efa
#
_entry.id   66596f2dbb024505a26c7c0cfd6e6efa
#
_cell.length_a   1.000
_cell.length_b   1.000
_cell.length_c   1.000
_cell.angle_alpha   90.00
_cell.angle_beta   90.00
_cell.angle_gamma   90.00
#
_symmetry.space_group_name_H-M   'P 1'
#
loop_
_entity.id
_entity.type
_entity.pdbx_description
1 polymer ?
#
loop_
_entity_poly.entity_id
_entity_poly.type
_entity_poly.pdbx_seq_one_letter_code
_entity_poly.pdbx_strand_id
1 'polypeptide(L)'
;MSRITAWEQRKFSDLTDRVSIQSNDPNLPQVEYEDIISGEGALNKDLNDKEGGKTGIKFYVGDVLYGKLRPYLMNWLYPQFNGVAVGDFWVLRATECDSSFLYRLVQTDGFQRLANVSSGSKMPRADWNLISQSFFAVPANHAEQKAIAKSLAELDSLITLHQRKLELLRNTKK
;
A
#
# COMPACT_ATOMS: atom_id res chain seq x y z
N MET A 1 -7.65 1.67 -34.91
CA MET A 1 -6.68 0.67 -34.43
C MET A 1 -6.52 0.84 -32.94
N SER A 2 -6.95 -0.14 -32.14
CA SER A 2 -6.60 -0.17 -30.73
C SER A 2 -5.09 -0.40 -30.65
N ARG A 3 -4.36 0.58 -30.19
CA ARG A 3 -2.95 0.38 -29.82
C ARG A 3 -2.94 -0.53 -28.60
N ILE A 4 -2.52 -1.78 -28.80
CA ILE A 4 -2.21 -2.65 -27.67
C ILE A 4 -1.05 -1.97 -26.94
N THR A 5 -1.33 -1.44 -25.76
CA THR A 5 -0.29 -0.81 -24.94
C THR A 5 0.63 -1.92 -24.45
N ALA A 6 1.91 -1.79 -24.76
CA ALA A 6 2.89 -2.82 -24.38
C ALA A 6 3.10 -2.80 -22.87
N TRP A 7 3.17 -3.98 -22.28
CA TRP A 7 3.66 -4.19 -20.93
C TRP A 7 5.16 -4.48 -21.00
N GLU A 8 5.89 -3.98 -20.04
CA GLU A 8 7.34 -4.15 -19.96
C GLU A 8 7.77 -4.66 -18.60
N GLN A 9 8.89 -5.37 -18.56
CA GLN A 9 9.50 -5.81 -17.31
C GLN A 9 10.37 -4.69 -16.75
N ARG A 10 10.06 -4.23 -15.55
CA ARG A 10 10.82 -3.17 -14.89
C ARG A 10 11.29 -3.63 -13.52
N LYS A 11 12.51 -3.29 -13.20
CA LYS A 11 13.07 -3.53 -11.86
C LYS A 11 12.35 -2.63 -10.84
N PHE A 12 12.00 -3.19 -9.68
CA PHE A 12 11.23 -2.42 -8.68
C PHE A 12 11.97 -1.15 -8.23
N SER A 13 13.29 -1.22 -8.08
CA SER A 13 14.11 -0.04 -7.72
C SER A 13 14.09 1.07 -8.78
N ASP A 14 13.74 0.76 -10.03
CA ASP A 14 13.60 1.77 -11.09
C ASP A 14 12.22 2.45 -11.05
N LEU A 15 11.23 1.81 -10.43
CA LEU A 15 9.86 2.31 -10.34
C LEU A 15 9.62 3.17 -9.11
N THR A 16 10.41 2.97 -8.07
CA THR A 16 10.12 3.53 -6.75
C THR A 16 11.38 3.78 -5.93
N ASP A 17 11.31 4.81 -5.08
CA ASP A 17 12.28 5.04 -4.01
C ASP A 17 11.70 4.60 -2.67
N ARG A 18 12.54 4.01 -1.82
CA ARG A 18 12.21 3.77 -0.43
C ARG A 18 12.64 4.97 0.39
N VAL A 19 11.66 5.69 0.93
CA VAL A 19 11.90 6.90 1.74
C VAL A 19 12.28 6.52 3.16
N SER A 20 13.30 7.17 3.72
CA SER A 20 13.79 6.88 5.07
C SER A 20 13.94 8.13 5.95
N ILE A 21 13.27 9.23 5.60
CA ILE A 21 13.31 10.47 6.38
C ILE A 21 12.51 10.29 7.66
N GLN A 22 13.18 10.39 8.80
CA GLN A 22 12.53 10.24 10.10
C GLN A 22 11.86 11.55 10.56
N SER A 23 10.78 11.40 11.30
CA SER A 23 10.09 12.52 11.96
C SER A 23 9.43 12.03 13.24
N ASN A 24 9.37 12.92 14.21
CA ASN A 24 8.61 12.74 15.45
C ASN A 24 7.67 13.92 15.69
N ASP A 25 7.29 14.62 14.62
CA ASP A 25 6.43 15.81 14.70
C ASP A 25 5.07 15.44 15.30
N PRO A 26 4.70 15.97 16.46
CA PRO A 26 3.44 15.64 17.11
C PRO A 26 2.21 16.18 16.39
N ASN A 27 2.39 17.13 15.47
CA ASN A 27 1.31 17.71 14.68
C ASN A 27 0.94 16.87 13.44
N LEU A 28 1.76 15.87 13.10
CA LEU A 28 1.48 14.97 11.98
C LEU A 28 0.73 13.73 12.47
N PRO A 29 -0.31 13.29 11.72
CA PRO A 29 -0.97 12.02 12.02
C PRO A 29 0.02 10.86 11.99
N GLN A 30 -0.12 9.94 12.94
CA GLN A 30 0.70 8.72 13.00
C GLN A 30 -0.10 7.51 12.59
N VAL A 31 0.50 6.68 11.74
CA VAL A 31 -0.07 5.41 11.30
C VAL A 31 0.77 4.28 11.87
N GLU A 32 0.13 3.40 12.61
CA GLU A 32 0.69 2.15 13.12
C GLU A 32 -0.08 0.96 12.55
N TYR A 33 0.46 -0.25 12.66
CA TYR A 33 -0.21 -1.45 12.13
C TYR A 33 -1.62 -1.62 12.69
N GLU A 34 -1.82 -1.33 13.95
CA GLU A 34 -3.14 -1.43 14.63
C GLU A 34 -4.20 -0.49 14.05
N ASP A 35 -3.78 0.54 13.32
CA ASP A 35 -4.68 1.53 12.71
C ASP A 35 -5.22 1.08 11.35
N ILE A 36 -4.60 0.06 10.74
CA ILE A 36 -4.91 -0.39 9.38
C ILE A 36 -5.79 -1.64 9.44
N ILE A 37 -6.85 -1.63 8.64
CA ILE A 37 -7.66 -2.83 8.41
C ILE A 37 -6.92 -3.72 7.42
N SER A 38 -6.51 -4.90 7.88
CA SER A 38 -5.72 -5.85 7.09
C SER A 38 -6.39 -6.18 5.75
N GLY A 39 -5.65 -6.02 4.67
CA GLY A 39 -6.11 -6.34 3.31
C GLY A 39 -7.05 -5.33 2.67
N GLU A 40 -7.48 -4.30 3.38
CA GLU A 40 -8.48 -3.35 2.88
C GLU A 40 -7.90 -1.97 2.53
N GLY A 41 -6.68 -1.68 2.96
CA GLY A 41 -6.08 -0.36 2.72
C GLY A 41 -6.85 0.80 3.32
N ALA A 42 -7.51 0.56 4.44
CA ALA A 42 -8.35 1.53 5.14
C ALA A 42 -7.93 1.65 6.60
N LEU A 43 -8.19 2.81 7.18
CA LEU A 43 -7.97 3.04 8.61
C LEU A 43 -9.22 2.65 9.41
N ASN A 44 -9.02 2.13 10.61
CA ASN A 44 -10.10 1.70 11.50
C ASN A 44 -10.51 2.77 12.52
N LYS A 45 -9.89 3.92 12.49
CA LYS A 45 -10.13 5.03 13.44
C LYS A 45 -9.78 6.38 12.83
N ASP A 46 -10.21 7.44 13.46
CA ASP A 46 -9.76 8.80 13.18
C ASP A 46 -8.41 9.04 13.87
N LEU A 47 -7.37 9.29 13.09
CA LEU A 47 -6.01 9.50 13.61
C LEU A 47 -5.87 10.83 14.38
N ASN A 48 -6.79 11.76 14.20
CA ASN A 48 -6.77 13.03 14.95
C ASN A 48 -6.98 12.83 16.46
N ASP A 49 -7.57 11.71 16.86
CA ASP A 49 -7.79 11.35 18.25
C ASP A 49 -6.59 10.65 18.90
N LYS A 50 -5.52 10.41 18.14
CA LYS A 50 -4.29 9.79 18.66
C LYS A 50 -3.28 10.83 19.11
N GLU A 51 -2.55 10.52 20.17
CA GLU A 51 -1.35 11.28 20.52
C GLU A 51 -0.27 11.05 19.47
N GLY A 52 0.37 12.15 19.06
CA GLY A 52 1.51 12.13 18.17
C GLY A 52 2.84 12.07 18.92
N GLY A 53 3.92 12.22 18.16
CA GLY A 53 5.27 12.39 18.73
C GLY A 53 6.13 11.15 18.73
N LYS A 54 5.63 9.98 18.34
CA LYS A 54 6.46 8.79 18.12
C LYS A 54 7.33 8.98 16.89
N THR A 55 8.56 8.50 16.94
CA THR A 55 9.47 8.55 15.80
C THR A 55 9.08 7.49 14.78
N GLY A 56 8.98 7.90 13.51
CA GLY A 56 8.71 7.03 12.40
C GLY A 56 9.23 7.65 11.10
N ILE A 57 8.78 7.12 9.97
CA ILE A 57 9.16 7.62 8.64
C ILE A 57 8.09 8.59 8.15
N LYS A 58 8.52 9.81 7.81
CA LYS A 58 7.62 10.84 7.26
C LYS A 58 7.16 10.43 5.86
N PHE A 59 5.86 10.51 5.62
CA PHE A 59 5.28 10.28 4.30
C PHE A 59 4.44 11.48 3.86
N TYR A 60 4.28 11.60 2.55
CA TYR A 60 3.47 12.62 1.90
C TYR A 60 2.34 11.99 1.12
N VAL A 61 1.32 12.80 0.79
CA VAL A 61 0.26 12.38 -0.13
C VAL A 61 0.88 11.75 -1.38
N GLY A 62 0.40 10.58 -1.78
CA GLY A 62 0.91 9.83 -2.92
C GLY A 62 1.97 8.79 -2.59
N ASP A 63 2.51 8.79 -1.39
CA ASP A 63 3.38 7.70 -0.94
C ASP A 63 2.55 6.46 -0.59
N VAL A 64 3.14 5.29 -0.75
CA VAL A 64 2.52 4.01 -0.38
C VAL A 64 3.19 3.48 0.88
N LEU A 65 2.38 3.15 1.89
CA LEU A 65 2.86 2.47 3.09
C LEU A 65 2.72 0.97 2.91
N TYR A 66 3.80 0.25 3.15
CA TYR A 66 3.81 -1.21 3.08
C TYR A 66 4.37 -1.80 4.37
N GLY A 67 3.56 -2.57 5.08
CA GLY A 67 3.97 -3.25 6.30
C GLY A 67 4.91 -4.40 5.99
N LYS A 68 6.19 -4.22 6.23
CA LYS A 68 7.23 -5.19 5.89
C LYS A 68 7.37 -6.34 6.90
N LEU A 69 6.88 -6.16 8.12
CA LEU A 69 6.85 -7.21 9.14
C LEU A 69 5.61 -8.06 8.93
N ARG A 70 5.79 -9.36 8.80
CA ARG A 70 4.72 -10.32 8.53
C ARG A 70 3.88 -9.86 7.32
N PRO A 71 4.46 -9.83 6.12
CA PRO A 71 3.78 -9.27 4.93
C PRO A 71 2.44 -9.92 4.62
N TYR A 72 2.24 -11.17 5.04
CA TYR A 72 0.98 -11.89 4.89
C TYR A 72 -0.20 -11.23 5.63
N LEU A 73 0.06 -10.31 6.57
CA LEU A 73 -0.98 -9.54 7.25
C LEU A 73 -1.57 -8.44 6.36
N MET A 74 -0.96 -8.17 5.22
CA MET A 74 -1.47 -7.22 4.23
C MET A 74 -1.76 -5.83 4.82
N ASN A 75 -0.80 -5.30 5.57
CA ASN A 75 -0.88 -3.96 6.15
C ASN A 75 -0.32 -2.94 5.18
N TRP A 76 -1.11 -2.57 4.19
CA TRP A 76 -0.78 -1.53 3.21
C TRP A 76 -1.78 -0.39 3.28
N LEU A 77 -1.31 0.80 2.89
CA LEU A 77 -2.12 2.00 2.87
C LEU A 77 -1.64 2.95 1.78
N TYR A 78 -2.58 3.62 1.15
CA TYR A 78 -2.32 4.70 0.20
C TYR A 78 -2.95 5.99 0.74
N PRO A 79 -2.26 6.66 1.71
CA PRO A 79 -2.84 7.79 2.42
C PRO A 79 -2.96 9.02 1.52
N GLN A 80 -4.07 9.75 1.68
CA GLN A 80 -4.30 11.02 1.02
C GLN A 80 -4.05 12.20 1.97
N PHE A 81 -3.08 12.02 2.87
CA PHE A 81 -2.64 13.01 3.84
C PHE A 81 -1.15 12.82 4.12
N ASN A 82 -0.52 13.83 4.68
CA ASN A 82 0.87 13.75 5.14
C ASN A 82 0.90 13.24 6.58
N GLY A 83 1.89 12.43 6.92
CA GLY A 83 1.96 11.86 8.26
C GLY A 83 3.28 11.15 8.54
N VAL A 84 3.26 10.32 9.58
CA VAL A 84 4.41 9.55 10.04
C VAL A 84 4.00 8.07 10.15
N ALA A 85 4.74 7.19 9.47
CA ALA A 85 4.56 5.75 9.56
C ALA A 85 5.44 5.22 10.69
N VAL A 86 4.83 4.72 11.75
CA VAL A 86 5.51 4.24 12.96
C VAL A 86 5.53 2.72 12.97
N GLY A 87 6.72 2.14 13.10
CA GLY A 87 6.92 0.70 13.09
C GLY A 87 7.59 0.19 11.82
N ASP A 88 7.41 -1.07 11.53
CA ASP A 88 8.09 -1.77 10.43
C ASP A 88 7.43 -1.52 9.06
N PHE A 89 7.40 -0.27 8.62
CA PHE A 89 6.89 0.12 7.31
C PHE A 89 8.00 0.41 6.32
N TRP A 90 7.76 0.08 5.05
CA TRP A 90 8.38 0.79 3.94
C TRP A 90 7.47 1.94 3.53
N VAL A 91 8.04 3.12 3.33
CA VAL A 91 7.39 4.25 2.68
C VAL A 91 7.92 4.30 1.25
N LEU A 92 7.06 4.01 0.29
CA LEU A 92 7.43 3.86 -1.12
C LEU A 92 6.91 5.07 -1.91
N ARG A 93 7.82 5.71 -2.62
CA ARG A 93 7.50 6.87 -3.47
C ARG A 93 7.69 6.49 -4.92
N ALA A 94 6.63 6.61 -5.73
CA ALA A 94 6.70 6.34 -7.16
C ALA A 94 7.63 7.35 -7.85
N THR A 95 8.54 6.86 -8.69
CA THR A 95 9.47 7.67 -9.49
C THR A 95 9.18 7.52 -10.98
N GLU A 96 9.22 6.28 -11.49
CA GLU A 96 9.01 5.96 -12.90
C GLU A 96 7.69 5.21 -13.16
N CYS A 97 6.74 5.33 -12.23
CA CYS A 97 5.39 4.79 -12.39
C CYS A 97 4.36 5.69 -11.73
N ASP A 98 3.09 5.46 -12.04
CA ASP A 98 1.99 6.15 -11.37
C ASP A 98 1.87 5.66 -9.92
N SER A 99 1.69 6.58 -8.97
CA SER A 99 1.64 6.23 -7.54
C SER A 99 0.43 5.36 -7.17
N SER A 100 -0.72 5.61 -7.77
CA SER A 100 -1.91 4.78 -7.53
C SER A 100 -1.73 3.36 -8.08
N PHE A 101 -0.99 3.22 -9.18
CA PHE A 101 -0.62 1.92 -9.73
C PHE A 101 0.40 1.20 -8.82
N LEU A 102 1.38 1.90 -8.29
CA LEU A 102 2.34 1.34 -7.33
C LEU A 102 1.62 0.70 -6.13
N TYR A 103 0.60 1.39 -5.62
CA TYR A 103 -0.23 0.86 -4.54
C TYR A 103 -0.91 -0.47 -4.92
N ARG A 104 -1.34 -0.62 -6.17
CA ARG A 104 -1.92 -1.88 -6.66
C ARG A 104 -0.87 -2.94 -6.93
N LEU A 105 0.31 -2.54 -7.41
CA LEU A 105 1.42 -3.45 -7.69
C LEU A 105 1.85 -4.21 -6.43
N VAL A 106 1.97 -3.53 -5.29
CA VAL A 106 2.38 -4.18 -4.03
C VAL A 106 1.34 -5.18 -3.50
N GLN A 107 0.11 -5.12 -3.99
CA GLN A 107 -0.96 -6.05 -3.62
C GLN A 107 -1.04 -7.28 -4.51
N THR A 108 -0.30 -7.32 -5.62
CA THR A 108 -0.33 -8.45 -6.56
C THR A 108 0.24 -9.71 -5.94
N ASP A 109 -0.22 -10.87 -6.43
CA ASP A 109 0.30 -12.17 -6.00
C ASP A 109 1.80 -12.28 -6.22
N GLY A 110 2.31 -11.76 -7.33
CA GLY A 110 3.73 -11.79 -7.66
C GLY A 110 4.57 -11.03 -6.62
N PHE A 111 4.14 -9.84 -6.26
CA PHE A 111 4.82 -9.04 -5.22
C PHE A 111 4.72 -9.73 -3.85
N GLN A 112 3.53 -10.18 -3.48
CA GLN A 112 3.29 -10.81 -2.18
C GLN A 112 4.08 -12.12 -2.01
N ARG A 113 4.25 -12.92 -3.05
CA ARG A 113 5.10 -14.11 -2.99
C ARG A 113 6.53 -13.77 -2.65
N LEU A 114 7.09 -12.73 -3.28
CA LEU A 114 8.45 -12.27 -2.98
C LEU A 114 8.56 -11.68 -1.58
N ALA A 115 7.57 -10.92 -1.16
CA ALA A 115 7.53 -10.32 0.18
C ALA A 115 7.46 -11.37 1.28
N ASN A 116 6.82 -12.52 1.02
CA ASN A 116 6.65 -13.59 1.99
C ASN A 116 7.72 -14.68 1.89
N VAL A 117 8.74 -14.50 1.08
CA VAL A 117 9.92 -15.39 1.09
C VAL A 117 10.66 -15.17 2.39
N SER A 118 10.56 -16.10 3.32
CA SER A 118 11.23 -16.02 4.61
C SER A 118 12.01 -17.28 4.92
N SER A 119 13.12 -17.11 5.56
CA SER A 119 14.03 -18.19 6.00
C SER A 119 13.67 -18.69 7.40
N GLY A 120 12.44 -19.17 7.62
CA GLY A 120 12.05 -19.85 8.86
C GLY A 120 12.01 -19.00 10.13
N SER A 121 11.95 -17.68 10.01
CA SER A 121 11.81 -16.78 11.16
C SER A 121 10.39 -16.79 11.71
N LYS A 122 10.24 -16.69 13.04
CA LYS A 122 8.95 -16.47 13.70
C LYS A 122 8.37 -15.08 13.42
N MET A 123 9.23 -14.13 13.01
CA MET A 123 8.84 -12.77 12.67
C MET A 123 9.40 -12.44 11.27
N PRO A 124 8.80 -13.01 10.21
CA PRO A 124 9.32 -12.79 8.86
C PRO A 124 9.18 -11.33 8.46
N ARG A 125 10.19 -10.82 7.78
CA ARG A 125 10.20 -9.49 7.18
C ARG A 125 10.42 -9.60 5.69
N ALA A 126 9.76 -8.73 4.92
CA ALA A 126 10.06 -8.60 3.49
C ALA A 126 11.51 -8.12 3.32
N ASP A 127 12.20 -8.71 2.35
CA ASP A 127 13.60 -8.41 2.05
C ASP A 127 13.67 -7.35 0.95
N TRP A 128 14.12 -6.15 1.32
CA TRP A 128 14.26 -5.05 0.36
C TRP A 128 15.26 -5.38 -0.75
N ASN A 129 16.37 -6.03 -0.42
CA ASN A 129 17.35 -6.39 -1.44
C ASN A 129 16.79 -7.34 -2.49
N LEU A 130 15.95 -8.28 -2.08
CA LEU A 130 15.28 -9.19 -3.00
C LEU A 130 14.27 -8.45 -3.87
N ILE A 131 13.36 -7.69 -3.26
CA ILE A 131 12.27 -7.02 -3.95
C ILE A 131 12.78 -5.90 -4.86
N SER A 132 13.71 -5.08 -4.39
CA SER A 132 14.24 -3.95 -5.17
C SER A 132 14.92 -4.41 -6.47
N GLN A 133 15.50 -5.59 -6.48
CA GLN A 133 16.17 -6.17 -7.64
C GLN A 133 15.25 -7.04 -8.50
N SER A 134 14.04 -7.31 -8.05
CA SER A 134 13.07 -8.12 -8.79
C SER A 134 12.37 -7.32 -9.88
N PHE A 135 11.97 -8.02 -10.95
CA PHE A 135 11.28 -7.42 -12.09
C PHE A 135 9.79 -7.68 -12.01
N PHE A 136 9.01 -6.68 -12.40
CA PHE A 136 7.56 -6.76 -12.45
C PHE A 136 7.07 -6.29 -13.83
N ALA A 137 6.04 -6.95 -14.34
CA ALA A 137 5.38 -6.52 -15.56
C ALA A 137 4.50 -5.31 -15.26
N VAL A 138 4.74 -4.21 -15.97
CA VAL A 138 3.98 -2.97 -15.81
C VAL A 138 3.63 -2.40 -17.17
N PRO A 139 2.46 -1.73 -17.33
CA PRO A 139 2.18 -1.00 -18.56
C PRO A 139 3.24 0.07 -18.79
N ALA A 140 3.71 0.18 -20.04
CA ALA A 140 4.70 1.20 -20.41
C ALA A 140 4.13 2.63 -20.31
N ASN A 141 2.82 2.78 -20.44
CA ASN A 141 2.11 4.05 -20.45
C ASN A 141 1.54 4.37 -19.05
N HIS A 142 1.90 5.53 -18.50
CA HIS A 142 1.41 6.00 -17.20
C HIS A 142 -0.12 6.20 -17.18
N ALA A 143 -0.72 6.63 -18.29
CA ALA A 143 -2.17 6.80 -18.38
C ALA A 143 -2.90 5.46 -18.22
N GLU A 144 -2.35 4.39 -18.78
CA GLU A 144 -2.89 3.04 -18.62
C GLU A 144 -2.72 2.54 -17.19
N GLN A 145 -1.56 2.76 -16.57
CA GLN A 145 -1.32 2.45 -15.16
C GLN A 145 -2.38 3.10 -14.27
N LYS A 146 -2.62 4.38 -14.49
CA LYS A 146 -3.61 5.17 -13.75
C LYS A 146 -5.03 4.66 -13.97
N ALA A 147 -5.38 4.30 -15.21
CA ALA A 147 -6.69 3.76 -15.55
C ALA A 147 -6.95 2.41 -14.86
N ILE A 148 -5.96 1.54 -14.80
CA ILE A 148 -6.04 0.25 -14.11
C ILE A 148 -6.27 0.49 -12.60
N ALA A 149 -5.48 1.35 -11.99
CA ALA A 149 -5.61 1.67 -10.58
C ALA A 149 -6.98 2.26 -10.24
N LYS A 150 -7.49 3.15 -11.09
CA LYS A 150 -8.83 3.74 -10.95
C LYS A 150 -9.93 2.68 -11.02
N SER A 151 -9.86 1.76 -11.98
CA SER A 151 -10.83 0.67 -12.11
C SER A 151 -10.85 -0.22 -10.89
N LEU A 152 -9.68 -0.55 -10.34
CA LEU A 152 -9.56 -1.36 -9.12
C LEU A 152 -10.11 -0.61 -7.90
N ALA A 153 -9.87 0.69 -7.79
CA ALA A 153 -10.41 1.51 -6.71
C ALA A 153 -11.95 1.57 -6.77
N GLU A 154 -12.53 1.68 -7.97
CA GLU A 154 -13.98 1.65 -8.17
C GLU A 154 -14.57 0.29 -7.77
N LEU A 155 -13.91 -0.82 -8.11
CA LEU A 155 -14.32 -2.15 -7.69
C LEU A 155 -14.29 -2.31 -6.17
N ASP A 156 -13.24 -1.84 -5.50
CA ASP A 156 -13.15 -1.85 -4.05
C ASP A 156 -14.31 -1.09 -3.40
N SER A 157 -14.66 0.08 -3.95
CA SER A 157 -15.79 0.88 -3.46
C SER A 157 -17.11 0.13 -3.61
N LEU A 158 -17.33 -0.54 -4.74
CA LEU A 158 -18.53 -1.35 -4.99
C LEU A 158 -18.61 -2.54 -4.02
N ILE A 159 -17.50 -3.22 -3.78
CA ILE A 159 -17.44 -4.34 -2.83
C ILE A 159 -17.81 -3.86 -1.43
N THR A 160 -17.26 -2.73 -0.98
CA THR A 160 -17.56 -2.14 0.33
C THR A 160 -19.04 -1.78 0.45
N LEU A 161 -19.63 -1.17 -0.58
CA LEU A 161 -21.05 -0.81 -0.59
C LEU A 161 -21.95 -2.05 -0.50
N HIS A 162 -21.62 -3.11 -1.23
CA HIS A 162 -22.38 -4.37 -1.18
C HIS A 162 -22.27 -5.05 0.19
N GLN A 163 -21.10 -5.03 0.80
CA GLN A 163 -20.91 -5.58 2.15
C GLN A 163 -21.77 -4.85 3.18
N ARG A 164 -21.78 -3.51 3.13
CA ARG A 164 -22.62 -2.69 4.01
C ARG A 164 -24.11 -2.96 3.79
N LYS A 165 -24.53 -3.09 2.53
CA LYS A 165 -25.94 -3.40 2.20
C LYS A 165 -26.34 -4.77 2.74
N LEU A 166 -25.50 -5.79 2.59
CA LEU A 166 -25.75 -7.13 3.14
C LEU A 166 -25.85 -7.10 4.66
N GLU A 167 -24.99 -6.35 5.32
CA GLU A 167 -25.01 -6.21 6.77
C GLU A 167 -26.27 -5.54 7.27
N LEU A 168 -26.71 -4.47 6.62
CA LEU A 168 -27.98 -3.81 6.92
C LEU A 168 -29.17 -4.75 6.75
N LEU A 169 -29.21 -5.54 5.67
CA LEU A 169 -30.27 -6.52 5.44
C LEU A 169 -30.29 -7.63 6.47
N ARG A 170 -29.14 -8.06 6.97
CA ARG A 170 -29.06 -9.05 8.06
C ARG A 170 -29.61 -8.49 9.37
N ASN A 171 -29.31 -7.22 9.65
CA ASN A 171 -29.73 -6.57 10.90
C ASN A 171 -31.23 -6.27 10.92
N THR A 172 -31.87 -6.08 9.77
CA THR A 172 -33.32 -5.85 9.69
C THR A 172 -34.17 -7.11 9.81
N LYS A 173 -33.57 -8.29 9.77
CA LYS A 173 -34.28 -9.58 9.93
C LYS A 173 -34.34 -10.09 11.37
N LYS A 174 -33.84 -9.34 12.33
CA LYS A 174 -33.92 -9.67 13.76
C LYS A 174 -35.11 -9.06 14.43
#